data_53ff28b35d13e7d2fe60467ca2c4ab3a
#
_entry.id   53ff28b35d13e7d2fe60467ca2c4ab3a
#
_cell.length_a   1.000
_cell.length_b   1.000
_cell.length_c   1.000
_cell.angle_alpha   90.00
_cell.angle_beta   90.00
_cell.angle_gamma   90.00
#
_symmetry.space_group_name_H-M   'P 1'
#
loop_
_entity.id
_entity.type
_entity.pdbx_description
1 polymer ?
#
loop_
_entity_poly.entity_id
_entity_poly.type
_entity_poly.pdbx_seq_one_letter_code
_entity_poly.pdbx_strand_id
1 'polypeptide(L)'
;MIRQRLDEALVARQLYPSRARARDAILRGTILVDSEPARKPSQMVLQDAVLTTADEAQKYVSRSALKLIHALGHFNINPESRTCLDIGASTGGFTQVLLQRGAEHVFAIDVGHGQMMLEGPRITLHEGLNARDLKLEHISEDVSLILCDVSFIPLHIALPSALDLVKSGTDLIALIKPQFEVGRQGVTRGGMVKDETAHARVCAEVAAFLVGNNWSVYGTIPSPMDGGDGNIEFLIAAKKN
;
A
#
# COMPACT_ATOMS: atom_id res chain seq x y z
N MET A 1 4.74 -32.24 26.73
CA MET A 1 3.84 -31.34 26.00
C MET A 1 4.52 -30.93 24.71
N ILE A 2 3.81 -31.09 23.57
CA ILE A 2 4.36 -30.76 22.26
C ILE A 2 4.32 -29.24 22.08
N ARG A 3 5.43 -28.65 21.64
CA ARG A 3 5.55 -27.22 21.33
C ARG A 3 5.81 -27.05 19.84
N GLN A 4 5.28 -25.99 19.27
CA GLN A 4 5.47 -25.59 17.88
C GLN A 4 5.71 -24.09 17.78
N ARG A 5 6.25 -23.65 16.65
CA ARG A 5 6.44 -22.21 16.39
C ARG A 5 5.08 -21.52 16.23
N LEU A 6 4.96 -20.29 16.74
CA LEU A 6 3.72 -19.52 16.65
C LEU A 6 3.29 -19.25 15.19
N ASP A 7 4.23 -18.89 14.30
CA ASP A 7 3.94 -18.67 12.89
C ASP A 7 3.41 -19.95 12.19
N GLU A 8 3.86 -21.13 12.61
CA GLU A 8 3.38 -22.42 12.10
C GLU A 8 2.04 -22.81 12.75
N ALA A 9 1.89 -22.56 14.04
CA ALA A 9 0.64 -22.83 14.77
C ALA A 9 -0.56 -22.06 14.18
N LEU A 10 -0.35 -20.78 13.86
CA LEU A 10 -1.39 -19.93 13.25
C LEU A 10 -1.87 -20.46 11.89
N VAL A 11 -0.95 -20.98 11.06
CA VAL A 11 -1.30 -21.60 9.78
C VAL A 11 -1.95 -22.97 9.97
N ALA A 12 -1.39 -23.81 10.83
CA ALA A 12 -1.93 -25.16 11.10
C ALA A 12 -3.35 -25.11 11.63
N ARG A 13 -3.70 -24.05 12.40
CA ARG A 13 -5.07 -23.82 12.93
C ARG A 13 -5.95 -23.00 11.97
N GLN A 14 -5.49 -22.75 10.73
CA GLN A 14 -6.24 -22.01 9.70
C GLN A 14 -6.60 -20.57 10.10
N LEU A 15 -5.90 -19.98 11.09
CA LEU A 15 -6.05 -18.59 11.46
C LEU A 15 -5.39 -17.64 10.44
N TYR A 16 -4.40 -18.13 9.69
CA TYR A 16 -3.74 -17.40 8.60
C TYR A 16 -3.48 -18.31 7.39
N PRO A 17 -3.57 -17.78 6.16
CA PRO A 17 -3.42 -18.58 4.94
C PRO A 17 -1.96 -18.94 4.63
N SER A 18 -0.99 -18.24 5.26
CA SER A 18 0.44 -18.50 5.05
C SER A 18 1.28 -18.03 6.24
N ARG A 19 2.47 -18.63 6.38
CA ARG A 19 3.45 -18.21 7.41
C ARG A 19 3.89 -16.75 7.24
N ALA A 20 3.97 -16.25 6.00
CA ALA A 20 4.34 -14.88 5.74
C ALA A 20 3.30 -13.91 6.33
N ARG A 21 2.00 -14.17 6.12
CA ARG A 21 0.91 -13.37 6.71
C ARG A 21 0.85 -13.51 8.24
N ALA A 22 1.06 -14.71 8.77
CA ALA A 22 1.12 -14.94 10.22
C ALA A 22 2.28 -14.16 10.87
N ARG A 23 3.46 -14.18 10.27
CA ARG A 23 4.64 -13.44 10.75
C ARG A 23 4.40 -11.94 10.77
N ASP A 24 3.82 -11.41 9.71
CA ASP A 24 3.47 -10.00 9.60
C ASP A 24 2.48 -9.58 10.71
N ALA A 25 1.42 -10.33 10.93
CA ALA A 25 0.45 -10.09 11.98
C ALA A 25 1.07 -10.11 13.38
N ILE A 26 1.98 -11.07 13.66
CA ILE A 26 2.71 -11.15 14.92
C ILE A 26 3.58 -9.90 15.13
N LEU A 27 4.31 -9.46 14.09
CA LEU A 27 5.18 -8.28 14.15
C LEU A 27 4.39 -6.98 14.34
N ARG A 28 3.16 -6.91 13.83
CA ARG A 28 2.23 -5.80 14.07
C ARG A 28 1.56 -5.83 15.46
N GLY A 29 1.80 -6.89 16.26
CA GLY A 29 1.25 -7.00 17.60
C GLY A 29 -0.24 -7.36 17.65
N THR A 30 -0.82 -7.91 16.57
CA THR A 30 -2.25 -8.25 16.46
C THR A 30 -2.59 -9.66 16.97
N ILE A 31 -1.61 -10.40 17.47
CA ILE A 31 -1.76 -11.79 17.96
C ILE A 31 -1.55 -11.85 19.46
N LEU A 32 -2.49 -12.51 20.16
CA LEU A 32 -2.33 -12.87 21.56
C LEU A 32 -2.15 -14.39 21.71
N VAL A 33 -1.30 -14.78 22.64
CA VAL A 33 -1.08 -16.17 23.07
C VAL A 33 -1.46 -16.24 24.55
N ASP A 34 -2.48 -17.01 24.90
CA ASP A 34 -3.01 -17.11 26.27
C ASP A 34 -3.31 -15.73 26.88
N SER A 35 -3.91 -14.83 26.08
CA SER A 35 -4.26 -13.44 26.39
C SER A 35 -3.07 -12.47 26.51
N GLU A 36 -1.84 -12.91 26.28
CA GLU A 36 -0.64 -12.07 26.29
C GLU A 36 -0.17 -11.76 24.87
N PRO A 37 0.33 -10.54 24.58
CA PRO A 37 0.85 -10.19 23.27
C PRO A 37 1.98 -11.12 22.81
N ALA A 38 1.89 -11.61 21.60
CA ALA A 38 2.92 -12.43 20.99
C ALA A 38 4.23 -11.64 20.84
N ARG A 39 5.37 -12.27 21.17
CA ARG A 39 6.68 -11.59 21.20
C ARG A 39 7.41 -11.64 19.87
N LYS A 40 7.35 -12.77 19.17
CA LYS A 40 8.06 -12.99 17.90
C LYS A 40 7.48 -14.19 17.14
N PRO A 41 7.62 -14.24 15.80
CA PRO A 41 7.12 -15.35 14.98
C PRO A 41 7.65 -16.72 15.36
N SER A 42 8.90 -16.80 15.83
CA SER A 42 9.53 -18.05 16.30
C SER A 42 9.24 -18.41 17.75
N GLN A 43 8.32 -17.71 18.43
CA GLN A 43 7.89 -18.04 19.79
C GLN A 43 7.35 -19.46 19.82
N MET A 44 7.83 -20.28 20.79
CA MET A 44 7.35 -21.65 20.99
C MET A 44 6.08 -21.62 21.85
N VAL A 45 4.98 -22.10 21.27
CA VAL A 45 3.68 -22.19 21.93
C VAL A 45 3.28 -23.65 22.14
N LEU A 46 2.50 -23.92 23.18
CA LEU A 46 1.93 -25.24 23.42
C LEU A 46 0.86 -25.54 22.36
N GLN A 47 0.66 -26.83 22.08
CA GLN A 47 -0.34 -27.24 21.09
C GLN A 47 -1.78 -26.86 21.49
N ASP A 48 -2.05 -26.69 22.75
CA ASP A 48 -3.34 -26.31 23.37
C ASP A 48 -3.40 -24.81 23.76
N ALA A 49 -2.34 -24.02 23.53
CA ALA A 49 -2.34 -22.58 23.81
C ALA A 49 -3.50 -21.87 23.08
N VAL A 50 -4.16 -20.95 23.75
CA VAL A 50 -5.24 -20.13 23.15
C VAL A 50 -4.60 -19.04 22.26
N LEU A 51 -4.89 -19.08 20.95
CA LEU A 51 -4.44 -18.08 19.99
C LEU A 51 -5.63 -17.21 19.57
N THR A 52 -5.52 -15.89 19.79
CA THR A 52 -6.52 -14.93 19.36
C THR A 52 -5.88 -13.89 18.44
N THR A 53 -6.69 -13.37 17.50
CA THR A 53 -6.25 -12.35 16.54
C THR A 53 -7.25 -11.20 16.46
N ALA A 54 -6.75 -9.97 16.43
CA ALA A 54 -7.51 -8.74 16.18
C ALA A 54 -6.95 -8.02 14.93
N ASP A 55 -6.59 -8.80 13.90
CA ASP A 55 -5.90 -8.33 12.71
C ASP A 55 -6.87 -7.82 11.64
N GLU A 56 -7.08 -6.50 11.58
CA GLU A 56 -7.90 -5.86 10.56
C GLU A 56 -7.42 -6.15 9.12
N ALA A 57 -6.12 -6.42 8.92
CA ALA A 57 -5.58 -6.74 7.60
C ALA A 57 -6.11 -8.07 7.02
N GLN A 58 -6.68 -8.94 7.85
CA GLN A 58 -7.29 -10.21 7.39
C GLN A 58 -8.54 -10.00 6.53
N LYS A 59 -9.20 -8.85 6.66
CA LYS A 59 -10.37 -8.47 5.85
C LYS A 59 -10.00 -8.15 4.40
N TYR A 60 -8.70 -8.03 4.10
CA TYR A 60 -8.20 -7.56 2.81
C TYR A 60 -7.27 -8.58 2.16
N VAL A 61 -7.25 -8.56 0.83
CA VAL A 61 -6.33 -9.39 0.02
C VAL A 61 -4.86 -8.99 0.26
N SER A 62 -4.60 -7.74 0.67
CA SER A 62 -3.27 -7.25 1.03
C SER A 62 -3.34 -6.36 2.28
N ARG A 63 -2.31 -6.41 3.12
CA ARG A 63 -2.15 -5.50 4.27
C ARG A 63 -1.97 -4.04 3.86
N SER A 64 -1.52 -3.78 2.61
CA SER A 64 -1.40 -2.42 2.07
C SER A 64 -2.72 -1.66 2.14
N ALA A 65 -3.87 -2.35 2.11
CA ALA A 65 -5.19 -1.78 2.33
C ALA A 65 -5.25 -0.85 3.54
N LEU A 66 -4.59 -1.21 4.64
CA LEU A 66 -4.58 -0.39 5.86
C LEU A 66 -3.87 0.96 5.67
N LYS A 67 -2.89 1.03 4.77
CA LYS A 67 -2.21 2.29 4.41
C LYS A 67 -3.18 3.24 3.71
N LEU A 68 -3.93 2.74 2.73
CA LEU A 68 -4.95 3.54 2.04
C LEU A 68 -6.08 3.98 2.97
N ILE A 69 -6.58 3.08 3.82
CA ILE A 69 -7.62 3.41 4.81
C ILE A 69 -7.16 4.57 5.71
N HIS A 70 -5.91 4.52 6.16
CA HIS A 70 -5.31 5.57 6.98
C HIS A 70 -5.23 6.91 6.23
N ALA A 71 -4.74 6.89 4.97
CA ALA A 71 -4.64 8.08 4.15
C ALA A 71 -6.00 8.71 3.84
N LEU A 72 -6.98 7.91 3.41
CA LEU A 72 -8.34 8.39 3.12
C LEU A 72 -8.97 9.06 4.34
N GLY A 73 -8.79 8.47 5.54
CA GLY A 73 -9.29 9.05 6.78
C GLY A 73 -8.58 10.34 7.17
N HIS A 74 -7.23 10.35 7.09
CA HIS A 74 -6.44 11.52 7.48
C HIS A 74 -6.67 12.74 6.59
N PHE A 75 -6.65 12.53 5.25
CA PHE A 75 -6.82 13.60 4.28
C PHE A 75 -8.28 13.91 3.95
N ASN A 76 -9.23 13.21 4.59
CA ASN A 76 -10.67 13.34 4.35
C ASN A 76 -11.05 13.22 2.86
N ILE A 77 -10.43 12.26 2.15
CA ILE A 77 -10.73 11.96 0.75
C ILE A 77 -11.74 10.81 0.70
N ASN A 78 -12.90 11.06 0.07
CA ASN A 78 -13.96 10.06 -0.08
C ASN A 78 -13.95 9.49 -1.51
N PRO A 79 -13.78 8.15 -1.69
CA PRO A 79 -13.84 7.50 -2.99
C PRO A 79 -15.26 7.26 -3.53
N GLU A 80 -16.30 7.48 -2.71
CA GLU A 80 -17.69 7.21 -3.07
C GLU A 80 -18.08 7.87 -4.39
N SER A 81 -18.70 7.09 -5.29
CA SER A 81 -19.15 7.52 -6.62
C SER A 81 -18.04 8.10 -7.52
N ARG A 82 -16.78 7.76 -7.26
CA ARG A 82 -15.63 8.21 -8.03
C ARG A 82 -15.10 7.10 -8.94
N THR A 83 -14.64 7.49 -10.12
CA THR A 83 -13.76 6.66 -10.96
C THR A 83 -12.32 6.85 -10.48
N CYS A 84 -11.67 5.75 -10.15
CA CYS A 84 -10.35 5.72 -9.52
C CYS A 84 -9.32 5.03 -10.42
N LEU A 85 -8.05 5.44 -10.30
CA LEU A 85 -6.89 4.80 -10.92
C LEU A 85 -5.97 4.27 -9.80
N ASP A 86 -5.75 2.95 -9.77
CA ASP A 86 -4.87 2.26 -8.81
C ASP A 86 -3.59 1.82 -9.52
N ILE A 87 -2.49 2.56 -9.31
CA ILE A 87 -1.18 2.34 -9.92
C ILE A 87 -0.32 1.49 -9.00
N GLY A 88 0.07 0.29 -9.45
CA GLY A 88 0.75 -0.72 -8.65
C GLY A 88 -0.25 -1.56 -7.84
N ALA A 89 -1.34 -1.96 -8.48
CA ALA A 89 -2.47 -2.62 -7.84
C ALA A 89 -2.12 -3.97 -7.19
N SER A 90 -1.11 -4.69 -7.72
CA SER A 90 -0.62 -5.97 -7.20
C SER A 90 -1.78 -6.96 -6.92
N THR A 91 -1.95 -7.43 -5.68
CA THR A 91 -3.03 -8.33 -5.30
C THR A 91 -4.40 -7.66 -5.14
N GLY A 92 -4.50 -6.33 -5.28
CA GLY A 92 -5.76 -5.58 -5.23
C GLY A 92 -6.10 -4.98 -3.87
N GLY A 93 -5.12 -4.77 -2.99
CA GLY A 93 -5.40 -4.24 -1.65
C GLY A 93 -6.04 -2.85 -1.67
N PHE A 94 -5.53 -1.93 -2.47
CA PHE A 94 -6.10 -0.60 -2.64
C PHE A 94 -7.41 -0.65 -3.41
N THR A 95 -7.45 -1.39 -4.51
CA THR A 95 -8.67 -1.64 -5.29
C THR A 95 -9.82 -2.15 -4.40
N GLN A 96 -9.57 -3.09 -3.48
CA GLN A 96 -10.59 -3.60 -2.56
C GLN A 96 -11.14 -2.49 -1.64
N VAL A 97 -10.27 -1.66 -1.08
CA VAL A 97 -10.69 -0.53 -0.22
C VAL A 97 -11.54 0.47 -1.00
N LEU A 98 -11.13 0.82 -2.22
CA LEU A 98 -11.89 1.73 -3.08
C LEU A 98 -13.30 1.21 -3.34
N LEU A 99 -13.43 -0.06 -3.75
CA LEU A 99 -14.73 -0.69 -4.02
C LEU A 99 -15.61 -0.77 -2.79
N GLN A 100 -15.04 -1.11 -1.62
CA GLN A 100 -15.75 -1.13 -0.34
C GLN A 100 -16.20 0.25 0.12
N ARG A 101 -15.46 1.30 -0.25
CA ARG A 101 -15.79 2.71 0.01
C ARG A 101 -16.69 3.34 -1.05
N GLY A 102 -17.27 2.53 -1.95
CA GLY A 102 -18.26 2.96 -2.91
C GLY A 102 -17.72 3.59 -4.19
N ALA A 103 -16.46 3.36 -4.54
CA ALA A 103 -15.94 3.77 -5.85
C ALA A 103 -16.83 3.22 -6.97
N GLU A 104 -17.15 4.04 -7.95
CA GLU A 104 -17.95 3.65 -9.11
C GLU A 104 -17.19 2.66 -9.99
N HIS A 105 -15.94 2.99 -10.29
CA HIS A 105 -15.07 2.15 -11.10
C HIS A 105 -13.60 2.29 -10.67
N VAL A 106 -12.80 1.22 -10.84
CA VAL A 106 -11.36 1.23 -10.58
C VAL A 106 -10.62 0.69 -11.80
N PHE A 107 -9.79 1.55 -12.40
CA PHE A 107 -8.75 1.14 -13.34
C PHE A 107 -7.52 0.73 -12.54
N ALA A 108 -7.22 -0.56 -12.51
CA ALA A 108 -6.10 -1.14 -11.80
C ALA A 108 -4.98 -1.46 -12.78
N ILE A 109 -3.78 -0.91 -12.59
CA ILE A 109 -2.63 -1.16 -13.45
C ILE A 109 -1.46 -1.73 -12.65
N ASP A 110 -0.78 -2.71 -13.22
CA ASP A 110 0.43 -3.31 -12.64
C ASP A 110 1.37 -3.83 -13.73
N VAL A 111 2.68 -3.79 -13.49
CA VAL A 111 3.68 -4.41 -14.37
C VAL A 111 3.73 -5.94 -14.24
N GLY A 112 3.25 -6.48 -13.13
CA GLY A 112 3.14 -7.91 -12.85
C GLY A 112 1.98 -8.55 -13.60
N HIS A 113 1.92 -9.89 -13.53
CA HIS A 113 0.86 -10.68 -14.15
C HIS A 113 0.32 -11.71 -13.16
N GLY A 114 -0.98 -11.97 -13.19
CA GLY A 114 -1.64 -13.02 -12.41
C GLY A 114 -1.61 -12.79 -10.90
N GLN A 115 -1.46 -11.54 -10.45
CA GLN A 115 -1.40 -11.20 -9.02
C GLN A 115 -2.76 -10.78 -8.46
N MET A 116 -3.58 -10.11 -9.24
CA MET A 116 -4.88 -9.58 -8.82
C MET A 116 -5.79 -10.71 -8.32
N MET A 117 -6.28 -10.54 -7.09
CA MET A 117 -7.17 -11.51 -6.43
C MET A 117 -8.65 -11.10 -6.47
N LEU A 118 -8.95 -10.00 -7.13
CA LEU A 118 -10.30 -9.43 -7.21
C LEU A 118 -10.78 -9.47 -8.65
N GLU A 119 -12.07 -9.76 -8.81
CA GLU A 119 -12.76 -9.71 -10.09
C GLU A 119 -14.10 -8.98 -9.94
N GLY A 120 -14.60 -8.41 -11.01
CA GLY A 120 -15.93 -7.80 -11.00
C GLY A 120 -16.13 -6.70 -12.03
N PRO A 121 -17.37 -6.32 -12.32
CA PRO A 121 -17.69 -5.38 -13.40
C PRO A 121 -17.21 -3.94 -13.12
N ARG A 122 -16.84 -3.64 -11.87
CA ARG A 122 -16.30 -2.32 -11.48
C ARG A 122 -14.77 -2.26 -11.49
N ILE A 123 -14.09 -3.27 -12.05
CA ILE A 123 -12.63 -3.31 -12.17
C ILE A 123 -12.27 -3.45 -13.64
N THR A 124 -11.41 -2.58 -14.14
CA THR A 124 -10.67 -2.77 -15.38
C THR A 124 -9.21 -3.00 -15.02
N LEU A 125 -8.71 -4.20 -15.27
CA LEU A 125 -7.35 -4.59 -14.93
C LEU A 125 -6.45 -4.55 -16.16
N HIS A 126 -5.32 -3.85 -16.07
CA HIS A 126 -4.23 -3.85 -17.06
C HIS A 126 -2.96 -4.41 -16.42
N GLU A 127 -2.70 -5.69 -16.65
CA GLU A 127 -1.45 -6.34 -16.26
C GLU A 127 -0.37 -6.15 -17.33
N GLY A 128 0.90 -6.14 -16.91
CA GLY A 128 2.04 -5.88 -17.79
C GLY A 128 2.16 -4.42 -18.23
N LEU A 129 1.31 -3.53 -17.73
CA LEU A 129 1.34 -2.11 -18.07
C LEU A 129 2.25 -1.33 -17.12
N ASN A 130 3.31 -0.73 -17.68
CA ASN A 130 4.14 0.19 -16.92
C ASN A 130 3.43 1.53 -16.73
N ALA A 131 3.45 2.08 -15.53
CA ALA A 131 2.84 3.38 -15.22
C ALA A 131 3.30 4.52 -16.15
N ARG A 132 4.56 4.46 -16.62
CA ARG A 132 5.13 5.42 -17.60
C ARG A 132 4.47 5.37 -18.97
N ASP A 133 3.91 4.22 -19.33
CA ASP A 133 3.31 3.97 -20.64
C ASP A 133 1.78 4.10 -20.59
N LEU A 134 1.24 4.61 -19.48
CA LEU A 134 -0.19 4.87 -19.31
C LEU A 134 -0.68 5.91 -20.32
N LYS A 135 -1.80 5.62 -20.96
CA LYS A 135 -2.45 6.47 -21.96
C LYS A 135 -3.95 6.54 -21.71
N LEU A 136 -4.61 7.49 -22.35
CA LEU A 136 -6.06 7.67 -22.24
C LEU A 136 -6.87 6.43 -22.69
N GLU A 137 -6.33 5.63 -23.60
CA GLU A 137 -6.96 4.37 -24.04
C GLU A 137 -7.04 3.31 -22.94
N HIS A 138 -6.22 3.43 -21.88
CA HIS A 138 -6.20 2.49 -20.75
C HIS A 138 -7.15 2.90 -19.61
N ILE A 139 -7.61 4.14 -19.58
CA ILE A 139 -8.45 4.69 -18.53
C ILE A 139 -9.59 5.53 -19.10
N SER A 140 -10.57 5.91 -18.27
CA SER A 140 -11.60 6.89 -18.62
C SER A 140 -11.12 8.32 -18.32
N GLU A 141 -11.64 9.28 -19.07
CA GLU A 141 -11.46 10.72 -18.79
C GLU A 141 -12.06 11.17 -17.44
N ASP A 142 -12.89 10.33 -16.81
CA ASP A 142 -13.60 10.66 -15.58
C ASP A 142 -12.84 10.23 -14.30
N VAL A 143 -11.58 9.79 -14.45
CA VAL A 143 -10.72 9.51 -13.28
C VAL A 143 -10.57 10.77 -12.45
N SER A 144 -11.00 10.70 -11.20
CA SER A 144 -10.99 11.81 -10.26
C SER A 144 -10.20 11.51 -8.97
N LEU A 145 -9.72 10.28 -8.80
CA LEU A 145 -8.83 9.87 -7.71
C LEU A 145 -7.75 8.94 -8.23
N ILE A 146 -6.49 9.31 -8.02
CA ILE A 146 -5.31 8.49 -8.34
C ILE A 146 -4.73 7.94 -7.04
N LEU A 147 -4.46 6.63 -7.02
CA LEU A 147 -3.69 5.94 -5.99
C LEU A 147 -2.40 5.43 -6.60
N CYS A 148 -1.29 5.50 -5.86
CA CYS A 148 0.00 5.00 -6.35
C CYS A 148 0.77 4.30 -5.23
N ASP A 149 0.95 2.97 -5.37
CA ASP A 149 1.76 2.13 -4.48
C ASP A 149 2.75 1.29 -5.31
N VAL A 150 3.70 1.95 -5.97
CA VAL A 150 4.71 1.31 -6.82
C VAL A 150 5.96 0.93 -6.03
N SER A 151 6.71 -0.05 -6.54
CA SER A 151 8.00 -0.46 -6.00
C SER A 151 9.07 -0.45 -7.10
N PHE A 152 10.33 -0.24 -6.69
CA PHE A 152 11.50 -0.26 -7.57
C PHE A 152 11.58 0.88 -8.61
N ILE A 153 10.73 1.87 -8.48
CA ILE A 153 10.70 3.06 -9.35
C ILE A 153 10.34 4.29 -8.48
N PRO A 154 11.02 5.42 -8.63
CA PRO A 154 10.66 6.65 -7.93
C PRO A 154 9.38 7.28 -8.50
N LEU A 155 8.66 8.01 -7.65
CA LEU A 155 7.37 8.62 -8.01
C LEU A 155 7.48 9.64 -9.14
N HIS A 156 8.57 10.40 -9.22
CA HIS A 156 8.80 11.37 -10.30
C HIS A 156 8.96 10.73 -11.68
N ILE A 157 9.17 9.41 -11.74
CA ILE A 157 9.19 8.63 -12.98
C ILE A 157 7.86 7.90 -13.20
N ALA A 158 7.21 7.42 -12.14
CA ALA A 158 6.00 6.62 -12.26
C ALA A 158 4.73 7.46 -12.51
N LEU A 159 4.67 8.69 -11.96
CA LEU A 159 3.44 9.48 -11.95
C LEU A 159 3.17 10.35 -13.20
N PRO A 160 4.16 10.89 -13.94
CA PRO A 160 3.92 11.92 -14.96
C PRO A 160 2.78 11.59 -15.92
N SER A 161 2.78 10.38 -16.50
CA SER A 161 1.73 9.97 -17.45
C SER A 161 0.33 10.05 -16.83
N ALA A 162 0.16 9.59 -15.59
CA ALA A 162 -1.13 9.65 -14.90
C ALA A 162 -1.54 11.09 -14.56
N LEU A 163 -0.57 11.93 -14.10
CA LEU A 163 -0.85 13.32 -13.75
C LEU A 163 -1.33 14.15 -14.96
N ASP A 164 -0.80 13.85 -16.15
CA ASP A 164 -1.15 14.56 -17.38
C ASP A 164 -2.55 14.19 -17.90
N LEU A 165 -2.99 12.95 -17.69
CA LEU A 165 -4.23 12.41 -18.24
C LEU A 165 -5.51 12.85 -17.50
N VAL A 166 -5.40 13.35 -16.28
CA VAL A 166 -6.56 13.68 -15.44
C VAL A 166 -6.90 15.16 -15.44
N LYS A 167 -8.13 15.49 -15.09
CA LYS A 167 -8.65 16.87 -15.06
C LYS A 167 -8.31 17.59 -13.75
N SER A 168 -8.40 18.92 -13.75
CA SER A 168 -8.37 19.75 -12.53
C SER A 168 -9.41 19.25 -11.52
N GLY A 169 -9.08 19.31 -10.23
CA GLY A 169 -9.92 18.81 -9.15
C GLY A 169 -9.70 17.34 -8.79
N THR A 170 -8.91 16.58 -9.58
CA THR A 170 -8.54 15.20 -9.25
C THR A 170 -7.65 15.16 -8.01
N ASP A 171 -7.94 14.24 -7.09
CA ASP A 171 -7.10 13.98 -5.92
C ASP A 171 -6.08 12.86 -6.22
N LEU A 172 -4.94 12.93 -5.54
CA LEU A 172 -3.87 11.92 -5.55
C LEU A 172 -3.56 11.48 -4.12
N ILE A 173 -3.39 10.18 -3.91
CA ILE A 173 -2.70 9.61 -2.75
C ILE A 173 -1.58 8.71 -3.27
N ALA A 174 -0.35 8.94 -2.83
CA ALA A 174 0.79 8.11 -3.22
C ALA A 174 1.61 7.68 -2.00
N LEU A 175 2.17 6.46 -2.07
CA LEU A 175 3.17 6.00 -1.12
C LEU A 175 4.55 6.50 -1.54
N ILE A 176 5.21 7.21 -0.64
CA ILE A 176 6.63 7.55 -0.75
C ILE A 176 7.41 6.42 -0.08
N LYS A 177 8.25 5.76 -0.84
CA LYS A 177 9.14 4.70 -0.36
C LYS A 177 10.58 5.19 -0.46
N PRO A 178 11.18 5.68 0.63
CA PRO A 178 12.50 6.31 0.59
C PRO A 178 13.57 5.47 -0.10
N GLN A 179 13.53 4.15 0.06
CA GLN A 179 14.47 3.22 -0.57
C GLN A 179 14.46 3.25 -2.11
N PHE A 180 13.39 3.73 -2.73
CA PHE A 180 13.29 3.86 -4.19
C PHE A 180 13.48 5.31 -4.67
N GLU A 181 13.49 6.29 -3.74
CA GLU A 181 13.65 7.71 -4.04
C GLU A 181 15.11 8.21 -3.85
N VAL A 182 15.84 7.71 -2.84
CA VAL A 182 17.19 8.20 -2.48
C VAL A 182 18.29 7.82 -3.47
N GLY A 183 18.00 6.96 -4.47
CA GLY A 183 19.01 6.39 -5.35
C GLY A 183 19.90 5.34 -4.67
N ARG A 184 20.76 4.69 -5.45
CA ARG A 184 21.58 3.54 -4.98
C ARG A 184 22.54 3.87 -3.83
N GLN A 185 23.01 5.10 -3.72
CA GLN A 185 23.96 5.52 -2.68
C GLN A 185 23.28 5.82 -1.32
N GLY A 186 21.96 6.05 -1.32
CA GLY A 186 21.19 6.37 -0.12
C GLY A 186 20.69 5.14 0.67
N VAL A 187 20.91 3.92 0.18
CA VAL A 187 20.48 2.68 0.84
C VAL A 187 21.65 1.91 1.44
N THR A 188 21.42 1.27 2.58
CA THR A 188 22.37 0.32 3.18
C THR A 188 22.48 -0.96 2.33
N ARG A 189 23.46 -1.85 2.63
CA ARG A 189 23.59 -3.16 1.96
C ARG A 189 22.32 -4.04 2.08
N GLY A 190 21.47 -3.78 3.07
CA GLY A 190 20.19 -4.45 3.25
C GLY A 190 19.00 -3.74 2.60
N GLY A 191 19.22 -2.71 1.79
CA GLY A 191 18.14 -1.95 1.14
C GLY A 191 17.40 -0.98 2.06
N MET A 192 17.91 -0.74 3.29
CA MET A 192 17.26 0.12 4.28
C MET A 192 17.75 1.56 4.18
N VAL A 193 16.83 2.51 4.32
CA VAL A 193 17.11 3.93 4.55
C VAL A 193 16.88 4.22 6.03
N LYS A 194 17.97 4.45 6.77
CA LYS A 194 17.94 4.67 8.23
C LYS A 194 18.06 6.13 8.62
N ASP A 195 18.43 6.98 7.68
CA ASP A 195 18.70 8.40 7.91
C ASP A 195 17.37 9.17 7.88
N GLU A 196 16.95 9.70 9.02
CA GLU A 196 15.75 10.52 9.15
C GLU A 196 15.82 11.80 8.31
N THR A 197 17.03 12.35 8.11
CA THR A 197 17.22 13.54 7.24
C THR A 197 16.97 13.19 5.78
N ALA A 198 17.33 11.97 5.36
CA ALA A 198 17.00 11.45 4.03
C ALA A 198 15.49 11.24 3.85
N HIS A 199 14.79 10.78 4.89
CA HIS A 199 13.33 10.66 4.85
C HIS A 199 12.66 12.02 4.63
N ALA A 200 13.03 13.02 5.43
CA ALA A 200 12.48 14.38 5.31
C ALA A 200 12.79 15.00 3.93
N ARG A 201 14.03 14.83 3.44
CA ARG A 201 14.43 15.30 2.12
C ARG A 201 13.59 14.68 1.01
N VAL A 202 13.44 13.36 1.00
CA VAL A 202 12.66 12.65 -0.02
C VAL A 202 11.20 13.11 -0.02
N CYS A 203 10.58 13.25 1.15
CA CYS A 203 9.21 13.76 1.25
C CYS A 203 9.10 15.17 0.66
N ALA A 204 10.08 16.05 0.91
CA ALA A 204 10.12 17.39 0.36
C ALA A 204 10.33 17.39 -1.17
N GLU A 205 11.19 16.52 -1.69
CA GLU A 205 11.46 16.38 -3.13
C GLU A 205 10.21 15.90 -3.89
N VAL A 206 9.47 14.92 -3.34
CA VAL A 206 8.20 14.45 -3.93
C VAL A 206 7.14 15.54 -3.87
N ALA A 207 7.02 16.27 -2.76
CA ALA A 207 6.10 17.39 -2.67
C ALA A 207 6.42 18.49 -3.69
N ALA A 208 7.70 18.85 -3.83
CA ALA A 208 8.16 19.83 -4.82
C ALA A 208 7.89 19.37 -6.26
N PHE A 209 8.08 18.07 -6.56
CA PHE A 209 7.72 17.49 -7.85
C PHE A 209 6.23 17.66 -8.17
N LEU A 210 5.32 17.38 -7.22
CA LEU A 210 3.89 17.54 -7.42
C LEU A 210 3.51 19.02 -7.62
N VAL A 211 4.07 19.92 -6.81
CA VAL A 211 3.85 21.38 -6.97
C VAL A 211 4.32 21.86 -8.33
N GLY A 212 5.50 21.41 -8.79
CA GLY A 212 6.03 21.70 -10.12
C GLY A 212 5.18 21.21 -11.28
N ASN A 213 4.31 20.21 -11.05
CA ASN A 213 3.36 19.66 -12.01
C ASN A 213 1.93 20.20 -11.82
N ASN A 214 1.77 21.35 -11.19
CA ASN A 214 0.49 22.04 -10.97
C ASN A 214 -0.48 21.28 -10.03
N TRP A 215 0.07 20.64 -8.97
CA TRP A 215 -0.70 20.01 -7.90
C TRP A 215 -0.51 20.74 -6.58
N SER A 216 -1.60 20.96 -5.84
CA SER A 216 -1.58 21.49 -4.48
C SER A 216 -1.46 20.35 -3.48
N VAL A 217 -0.35 20.28 -2.72
CA VAL A 217 -0.10 19.22 -1.74
C VAL A 217 -0.88 19.49 -0.46
N TYR A 218 -1.68 18.54 0.00
CA TYR A 218 -2.38 18.60 1.28
C TYR A 218 -1.45 18.37 2.47
N GLY A 219 -0.50 17.46 2.30
CA GLY A 219 0.50 17.11 3.31
C GLY A 219 1.12 15.74 3.07
N THR A 220 2.07 15.42 3.96
CA THR A 220 2.72 14.12 4.02
C THR A 220 2.65 13.59 5.45
N ILE A 221 2.28 12.32 5.61
CA ILE A 221 2.18 11.64 6.91
C ILE A 221 2.94 10.32 6.90
N PRO A 222 3.40 9.82 8.04
CA PRO A 222 3.94 8.47 8.13
C PRO A 222 2.89 7.42 7.75
N SER A 223 3.31 6.34 7.10
CA SER A 223 2.49 5.16 6.90
C SER A 223 2.19 4.51 8.26
N PRO A 224 0.99 3.94 8.48
CA PRO A 224 0.64 3.28 9.73
C PRO A 224 1.41 1.98 9.96
N MET A 225 2.20 1.54 8.99
CA MET A 225 3.04 0.35 9.05
C MET A 225 4.22 0.47 8.09
N ASP A 226 5.30 -0.22 8.44
CA ASP A 226 6.50 -0.31 7.61
C ASP A 226 6.25 -1.12 6.33
N GLY A 227 7.11 -0.91 5.34
CA GLY A 227 7.19 -1.73 4.13
C GLY A 227 7.47 -3.21 4.43
N GLY A 228 7.30 -4.08 3.44
CA GLY A 228 7.59 -5.52 3.58
C GLY A 228 9.05 -5.83 3.85
N ASP A 229 9.93 -4.91 3.51
CA ASP A 229 11.38 -4.93 3.74
C ASP A 229 11.79 -4.26 5.06
N GLY A 230 10.83 -3.69 5.82
CA GLY A 230 11.05 -3.00 7.08
C GLY A 230 11.44 -1.52 6.94
N ASN A 231 11.39 -0.95 5.74
CA ASN A 231 11.59 0.49 5.56
C ASN A 231 10.39 1.29 6.06
N ILE A 232 10.66 2.45 6.65
CA ILE A 232 9.64 3.46 6.94
C ILE A 232 9.14 4.01 5.60
N GLU A 233 7.83 4.13 5.47
CA GLU A 233 7.17 4.68 4.29
C GLU A 233 6.28 5.86 4.69
N PHE A 234 5.96 6.70 3.72
CA PHE A 234 5.10 7.87 3.95
C PHE A 234 3.97 7.89 2.93
N LEU A 235 2.90 8.61 3.28
CA LEU A 235 1.73 8.85 2.45
C LEU A 235 1.66 10.33 2.15
N ILE A 236 1.59 10.70 0.88
CA ILE A 236 1.37 12.07 0.43
C ILE A 236 0.03 12.17 -0.27
N ALA A 237 -0.68 13.28 -0.04
CA ALA A 237 -1.90 13.57 -0.79
C ALA A 237 -1.83 14.97 -1.41
N ALA A 238 -2.43 15.10 -2.60
CA ALA A 238 -2.45 16.33 -3.37
C ALA A 238 -3.71 16.43 -4.23
N LYS A 239 -4.00 17.63 -4.73
CA LYS A 239 -5.09 17.92 -5.66
C LYS A 239 -4.56 18.64 -6.89
N LYS A 240 -5.04 18.28 -8.07
CA LYS A 240 -4.72 18.96 -9.32
C LYS A 240 -5.42 20.32 -9.38
N ASN A 241 -4.65 21.38 -9.66
CA ASN A 241 -5.15 22.76 -9.77
C ASN A 241 -5.94 23.00 -11.05
#